data_9e3553934a0714f50068d23c9ff4616d
#
_entry.id   9e3553934a0714f50068d23c9ff4616d
#
_cell.length_a   1.000
_cell.length_b   1.000
_cell.length_c   1.000
_cell.angle_alpha   90.00
_cell.angle_beta   90.00
_cell.angle_gamma   90.00
#
_symmetry.space_group_name_H-M   'P 1'
#
loop_
_entity.id
_entity.type
_entity.pdbx_description
1 polymer ?
#
loop_
_entity_poly.entity_id
_entity_poly.type
_entity_poly.pdbx_seq_one_letter_code
_entity_poly.pdbx_strand_id
1 'polypeptide(L)'
;MHTELMKKLFTILFFLSALISNAQRTMFGGNNNYVAPVAPATVPTNNLILYLNASSYAGTGTTWNDASTQNNTATLEGNPTYSSNPPSFTFGPNVIASTTKSNVALSTATFIAWVNPSQTQGAYTGVIFSRGPYGGSTVPATGLDLYTSNSVGYHWADNGATYNWNSNLYVPNDEWSMIAVTVSATTAIAYLCNASGVATASNTVTHATLSGLNFFIACDPSSKASRAFTGKIATAMVYSNALTQADITNIFNAQKAAFGL
;
A
#
# COMPACT_ATOMS: atom_id res chain seq x y z
N MET A 1 22.38 30.56 33.08
CA MET A 1 22.22 31.86 32.41
C MET A 1 22.49 31.79 30.90
N HIS A 2 23.48 31.02 30.44
CA HIS A 2 23.80 30.89 28.97
C HIS A 2 22.71 30.17 28.13
N THR A 3 22.07 29.17 28.69
CA THR A 3 21.03 28.36 27.99
C THR A 3 19.71 29.09 27.78
N GLU A 4 19.30 29.98 28.67
CA GLU A 4 18.09 30.80 28.53
C GLU A 4 18.27 31.94 27.51
N LEU A 5 19.50 32.48 27.43
CA LEU A 5 19.83 33.50 26.43
C LEU A 5 19.80 32.93 25.00
N MET A 6 20.30 31.71 24.80
CA MET A 6 20.29 31.02 23.51
C MET A 6 18.86 30.69 23.06
N LYS A 7 17.95 30.24 23.94
CA LYS A 7 16.55 30.00 23.61
C LYS A 7 15.84 31.27 23.19
N LYS A 8 16.06 32.39 23.88
CA LYS A 8 15.48 33.69 23.50
C LYS A 8 16.02 34.19 22.16
N LEU A 9 17.31 33.97 21.87
CA LEU A 9 17.90 34.35 20.58
C LEU A 9 17.32 33.54 19.43
N PHE A 10 17.11 32.25 19.64
CA PHE A 10 16.50 31.37 18.63
C PHE A 10 15.01 31.72 18.33
N THR A 11 14.25 32.09 19.38
CA THR A 11 12.85 32.54 19.23
C THR A 11 12.77 33.89 18.49
N ILE A 12 13.66 34.81 18.76
CA ILE A 12 13.72 36.11 18.08
C ILE A 12 14.10 35.94 16.61
N LEU A 13 15.04 35.04 16.31
CA LEU A 13 15.42 34.75 14.90
C LEU A 13 14.29 34.15 14.10
N PHE A 14 13.45 33.29 14.72
CA PHE A 14 12.28 32.67 14.08
C PHE A 14 11.16 33.69 13.79
N PHE A 15 10.94 34.64 14.73
CA PHE A 15 9.98 35.73 14.51
C PHE A 15 10.49 36.76 13.48
N LEU A 16 11.80 37.02 13.43
CA LEU A 16 12.38 37.93 12.44
C LEU A 16 12.31 37.37 11.03
N SER A 17 12.51 36.06 10.83
CA SER A 17 12.35 35.39 9.51
C SER A 17 10.89 35.39 9.04
N ALA A 18 9.93 35.25 9.96
CA ALA A 18 8.51 35.34 9.64
C ALA A 18 8.05 36.75 9.29
N LEU A 19 8.64 37.78 9.92
CA LEU A 19 8.37 39.19 9.60
C LEU A 19 8.99 39.62 8.27
N ILE A 20 10.19 39.12 7.93
CA ILE A 20 10.84 39.40 6.63
C ILE A 20 10.05 38.77 5.49
N SER A 21 9.50 37.55 5.66
CA SER A 21 8.66 36.90 4.65
C SER A 21 7.32 37.62 4.44
N ASN A 22 6.76 38.26 5.47
CA ASN A 22 5.55 39.08 5.35
C ASN A 22 5.83 40.49 4.78
N ALA A 23 6.99 41.08 5.03
CA ALA A 23 7.38 42.39 4.50
C ALA A 23 7.66 42.32 2.98
N GLN A 24 8.21 41.23 2.46
CA GLN A 24 8.38 41.01 1.02
C GLN A 24 7.05 40.81 0.28
N ARG A 25 5.99 40.38 0.98
CA ARG A 25 4.63 40.23 0.40
C ARG A 25 3.95 41.56 0.07
N THR A 26 4.29 42.64 0.74
CA THR A 26 3.66 43.95 0.58
C THR A 26 4.38 44.86 -0.42
N MET A 27 5.62 44.56 -0.79
CA MET A 27 6.40 45.43 -1.70
C MET A 27 6.27 45.14 -3.21
N PHE A 28 5.77 43.98 -3.59
CA PHE A 28 5.53 43.64 -4.99
C PHE A 28 4.04 43.46 -5.23
N GLY A 29 3.35 44.60 -5.48
CA GLY A 29 1.96 44.65 -5.95
C GLY A 29 1.84 44.11 -7.37
N GLY A 30 2.13 42.83 -7.56
CA GLY A 30 1.84 42.08 -8.77
C GLY A 30 0.90 40.94 -8.39
N ASN A 31 -0.06 40.66 -9.29
CA ASN A 31 -1.01 39.55 -9.22
C ASN A 31 -0.22 38.21 -9.32
N ASN A 32 0.67 37.96 -8.38
CA ASN A 32 1.36 36.69 -8.27
C ASN A 32 0.38 35.69 -7.62
N ASN A 33 -0.18 34.82 -8.44
CA ASN A 33 -0.75 33.55 -7.98
C ASN A 33 0.36 32.80 -7.22
N TYR A 34 0.57 33.16 -5.94
CA TYR A 34 1.46 32.40 -5.08
C TYR A 34 0.82 31.03 -4.85
N VAL A 35 1.22 30.08 -5.66
CA VAL A 35 0.94 28.67 -5.37
C VAL A 35 1.84 28.32 -4.21
N ALA A 36 1.25 28.11 -3.02
CA ALA A 36 1.99 27.64 -1.86
C ALA A 36 2.76 26.36 -2.26
N PRO A 37 4.02 26.20 -1.87
CA PRO A 37 4.74 24.97 -2.13
C PRO A 37 3.90 23.79 -1.65
N VAL A 38 3.56 22.89 -2.56
CA VAL A 38 2.90 21.64 -2.20
C VAL A 38 3.88 20.87 -1.30
N ALA A 39 3.45 20.51 -0.10
CA ALA A 39 4.28 19.68 0.78
C ALA A 39 4.72 18.42 0.03
N PRO A 40 5.97 17.96 0.21
CA PRO A 40 6.42 16.73 -0.41
C PRO A 40 5.44 15.58 -0.11
N ALA A 41 5.10 14.81 -1.13
CA ALA A 41 4.23 13.65 -0.97
C ALA A 41 4.89 12.65 -0.01
N THR A 42 4.16 12.18 0.99
CA THR A 42 4.67 11.28 2.04
C THR A 42 3.76 10.08 2.18
N VAL A 43 4.33 8.98 2.70
CA VAL A 43 3.56 7.80 3.10
C VAL A 43 3.02 8.03 4.50
N PRO A 44 1.69 8.07 4.72
CA PRO A 44 1.11 8.20 6.05
C PRO A 44 1.54 7.04 6.96
N THR A 45 1.88 7.34 8.21
CA THR A 45 2.30 6.32 9.20
C THR A 45 1.22 5.97 10.21
N ASN A 46 0.20 6.81 10.37
CA ASN A 46 -0.92 6.55 11.26
C ASN A 46 -1.74 5.35 10.77
N ASN A 47 -2.06 4.43 11.67
CA ASN A 47 -2.80 3.20 11.38
C ASN A 47 -2.11 2.24 10.39
N LEU A 48 -0.85 2.47 10.06
CA LEU A 48 -0.05 1.57 9.23
C LEU A 48 0.37 0.35 10.04
N ILE A 49 -0.12 -0.83 9.66
CA ILE A 49 0.09 -2.08 10.40
C ILE A 49 1.00 -3.07 9.68
N LEU A 50 1.29 -2.82 8.41
CA LEU A 50 2.28 -3.54 7.61
C LEU A 50 2.86 -2.60 6.56
N TYR A 51 4.17 -2.56 6.44
CA TYR A 51 4.88 -1.92 5.35
C TYR A 51 6.11 -2.73 4.94
N LEU A 52 5.92 -3.64 4.01
CA LEU A 52 7.01 -4.37 3.38
C LEU A 52 7.50 -3.56 2.18
N ASN A 53 8.78 -3.20 2.18
CA ASN A 53 9.41 -2.46 1.09
C ASN A 53 10.68 -3.21 0.66
N ALA A 54 10.73 -3.65 -0.59
CA ALA A 54 11.85 -4.40 -1.12
C ALA A 54 13.17 -3.60 -1.12
N SER A 55 13.11 -2.26 -1.11
CA SER A 55 14.31 -1.42 -1.00
C SER A 55 15.04 -1.57 0.34
N SER A 56 14.38 -2.05 1.38
CA SER A 56 14.97 -2.32 2.70
C SER A 56 15.52 -3.74 2.85
N TYR A 57 15.39 -4.58 1.83
CA TYR A 57 15.91 -5.95 1.87
C TYR A 57 17.43 -5.98 1.84
N ALA A 58 18.04 -6.79 2.72
CA ALA A 58 19.48 -6.86 2.88
C ALA A 58 20.23 -7.54 1.70
N GLY A 59 19.48 -8.03 0.70
CA GLY A 59 20.04 -8.73 -0.46
C GLY A 59 20.27 -10.23 -0.25
N THR A 60 20.15 -10.71 0.99
CA THR A 60 20.34 -12.13 1.36
C THR A 60 19.39 -12.56 2.46
N GLY A 61 19.14 -13.87 2.56
CA GLY A 61 18.28 -14.46 3.57
C GLY A 61 16.80 -14.49 3.19
N THR A 62 15.96 -14.87 4.15
CA THR A 62 14.52 -15.08 3.94
C THR A 62 13.65 -14.03 4.65
N THR A 63 14.26 -12.97 5.19
CA THR A 63 13.56 -11.97 5.98
C THR A 63 13.24 -10.73 5.14
N TRP A 64 11.96 -10.39 5.00
CA TRP A 64 11.49 -9.12 4.45
C TRP A 64 10.95 -8.27 5.60
N ASN A 65 11.75 -7.28 6.01
CA ASN A 65 11.46 -6.48 7.19
C ASN A 65 10.24 -5.57 7.00
N ASP A 66 9.41 -5.51 8.04
CA ASP A 66 8.32 -4.55 8.15
C ASP A 66 8.86 -3.20 8.62
N ALA A 67 8.61 -2.16 7.84
CA ALA A 67 8.97 -0.78 8.16
C ALA A 67 7.88 -0.04 8.97
N SER A 68 6.75 -0.69 9.28
CA SER A 68 5.77 -0.16 10.22
C SER A 68 6.26 -0.30 11.67
N THR A 69 5.57 0.36 12.61
CA THR A 69 5.89 0.22 14.05
C THR A 69 5.40 -1.11 14.65
N GLN A 70 4.69 -1.94 13.87
CA GLN A 70 4.07 -3.19 14.35
C GLN A 70 5.01 -4.38 14.29
N ASN A 71 6.13 -4.29 13.54
CA ASN A 71 7.08 -5.39 13.34
C ASN A 71 6.42 -6.68 12.82
N ASN A 72 5.55 -6.57 11.82
CA ASN A 72 4.91 -7.68 11.11
C ASN A 72 5.82 -8.24 10.01
N THR A 73 7.09 -8.44 10.30
CA THR A 73 8.11 -8.94 9.36
C THR A 73 7.62 -10.19 8.64
N ALA A 74 7.89 -10.28 7.34
CA ALA A 74 7.52 -11.43 6.52
C ALA A 74 8.70 -12.36 6.28
N THR A 75 8.39 -13.64 6.15
CA THR A 75 9.31 -14.68 5.70
C THR A 75 9.09 -14.94 4.21
N LEU A 76 10.15 -14.90 3.43
CA LEU A 76 10.16 -15.26 2.01
C LEU A 76 10.21 -16.78 1.88
N GLU A 77 9.27 -17.36 1.15
CA GLU A 77 9.12 -18.79 0.93
C GLU A 77 9.22 -19.12 -0.55
N GLY A 78 9.81 -20.26 -0.91
CA GLY A 78 9.95 -20.69 -2.30
C GLY A 78 11.03 -19.94 -3.09
N ASN A 79 11.93 -19.21 -2.42
CA ASN A 79 13.08 -18.50 -2.99
C ASN A 79 12.71 -17.46 -4.06
N PRO A 80 11.93 -16.42 -3.72
CA PRO A 80 11.66 -15.32 -4.65
C PRO A 80 12.97 -14.65 -5.07
N THR A 81 13.09 -14.34 -6.37
CA THR A 81 14.26 -13.65 -6.90
C THR A 81 14.17 -12.16 -6.60
N TYR A 82 15.21 -11.59 -6.00
CA TYR A 82 15.33 -10.17 -5.73
C TYR A 82 15.94 -9.41 -6.92
N SER A 83 15.37 -8.25 -7.24
CA SER A 83 15.92 -7.24 -8.15
C SER A 83 16.21 -5.97 -7.35
N SER A 84 17.35 -5.33 -7.62
CA SER A 84 17.70 -4.04 -7.00
C SER A 84 17.23 -2.82 -7.82
N ASN A 85 16.76 -3.03 -9.06
CA ASN A 85 16.36 -1.91 -9.94
C ASN A 85 15.13 -2.27 -10.80
N PRO A 86 13.94 -1.75 -10.47
CA PRO A 86 13.62 -1.23 -9.14
C PRO A 86 13.63 -2.35 -8.09
N PRO A 87 13.86 -2.01 -6.81
CA PRO A 87 13.84 -3.00 -5.73
C PRO A 87 12.51 -3.74 -5.69
N SER A 88 12.55 -5.06 -5.88
CA SER A 88 11.35 -5.89 -5.98
C SER A 88 11.68 -7.38 -5.84
N PHE A 89 10.68 -8.17 -5.50
CA PHE A 89 10.76 -9.63 -5.56
C PHE A 89 9.89 -10.17 -6.69
N THR A 90 10.42 -11.17 -7.41
CA THR A 90 9.66 -11.93 -8.39
C THR A 90 8.99 -13.12 -7.71
N PHE A 91 7.68 -13.20 -7.84
CA PHE A 91 6.81 -14.24 -7.29
C PHE A 91 6.20 -15.10 -8.39
N GLY A 92 5.65 -16.23 -7.98
CA GLY A 92 4.98 -17.19 -8.85
C GLY A 92 4.37 -18.34 -8.04
N PRO A 93 3.93 -19.43 -8.67
CA PRO A 93 3.36 -20.56 -7.99
C PRO A 93 4.28 -21.11 -6.86
N ASN A 94 3.74 -21.19 -5.65
CA ASN A 94 4.46 -21.60 -4.42
C ASN A 94 5.65 -20.69 -4.00
N VAL A 95 5.80 -19.52 -4.61
CA VAL A 95 6.79 -18.49 -4.24
C VAL A 95 6.04 -17.32 -3.63
N ILE A 96 6.16 -17.12 -2.32
CA ILE A 96 5.32 -16.21 -1.54
C ILE A 96 6.11 -15.51 -0.43
N ALA A 97 5.48 -14.56 0.25
CA ALA A 97 5.93 -14.13 1.57
C ALA A 97 4.77 -14.22 2.57
N SER A 98 5.07 -14.59 3.83
CA SER A 98 4.07 -14.70 4.90
C SER A 98 4.51 -13.94 6.14
N THR A 99 3.59 -13.19 6.77
CA THR A 99 3.90 -12.47 8.02
C THR A 99 3.91 -13.44 9.20
N THR A 100 4.79 -13.18 10.17
CA THR A 100 4.98 -14.03 11.35
C THR A 100 4.00 -13.72 12.49
N LYS A 101 3.44 -12.50 12.51
CA LYS A 101 2.45 -12.08 13.49
C LYS A 101 1.04 -12.30 12.94
N SER A 102 0.22 -12.90 13.77
CA SER A 102 -1.20 -13.15 13.51
C SER A 102 -2.04 -12.34 14.50
N ASN A 103 -3.35 -12.34 14.26
CA ASN A 103 -4.35 -11.78 15.17
C ASN A 103 -4.62 -10.27 14.98
N VAL A 104 -4.49 -9.78 13.77
CA VAL A 104 -4.95 -8.43 13.42
C VAL A 104 -6.48 -8.44 13.33
N ALA A 105 -7.13 -7.42 13.90
CA ALA A 105 -8.55 -7.17 13.74
C ALA A 105 -8.78 -5.94 12.84
N LEU A 106 -9.72 -6.05 11.90
CA LEU A 106 -10.07 -4.98 10.96
C LEU A 106 -11.59 -4.84 10.86
N SER A 107 -12.10 -3.61 11.05
CA SER A 107 -13.47 -3.21 10.68
C SER A 107 -13.47 -2.34 9.41
N THR A 108 -12.36 -1.70 9.16
CA THR A 108 -12.03 -0.91 7.98
C THR A 108 -10.58 -1.21 7.61
N ALA A 109 -10.18 -1.02 6.37
CA ALA A 109 -8.80 -1.27 5.96
C ALA A 109 -8.41 -0.49 4.70
N THR A 110 -7.12 -0.41 4.46
CA THR A 110 -6.55 -0.10 3.15
C THR A 110 -5.42 -1.09 2.86
N PHE A 111 -5.47 -1.71 1.69
CA PHE A 111 -4.40 -2.55 1.15
C PHE A 111 -3.79 -1.85 -0.05
N ILE A 112 -2.47 -1.78 -0.15
CA ILE A 112 -1.75 -1.11 -1.24
C ILE A 112 -0.57 -1.97 -1.65
N ALA A 113 -0.35 -2.16 -2.95
CA ALA A 113 0.85 -2.84 -3.46
C ALA A 113 1.36 -2.16 -4.74
N TRP A 114 2.70 -2.11 -4.90
CA TRP A 114 3.34 -1.88 -6.18
C TRP A 114 3.59 -3.21 -6.86
N VAL A 115 2.99 -3.39 -8.02
CA VAL A 115 2.99 -4.66 -8.77
C VAL A 115 3.40 -4.45 -10.23
N ASN A 116 4.00 -5.49 -10.78
CA ASN A 116 4.29 -5.61 -12.21
C ASN A 116 3.98 -7.06 -12.62
N PRO A 117 2.72 -7.34 -13.04
CA PRO A 117 2.33 -8.69 -13.48
C PRO A 117 3.09 -9.07 -14.74
N SER A 118 3.65 -10.28 -14.82
CA SER A 118 4.34 -10.76 -16.03
C SER A 118 3.43 -11.49 -17.00
N GLN A 119 2.15 -11.66 -16.62
CA GLN A 119 1.12 -12.32 -17.42
C GLN A 119 -0.26 -11.94 -16.90
N THR A 120 -1.30 -12.25 -17.67
CA THR A 120 -2.67 -12.19 -17.18
C THR A 120 -2.87 -13.20 -16.06
N GLN A 121 -3.29 -12.73 -14.90
CA GLN A 121 -3.52 -13.54 -13.71
C GLN A 121 -4.88 -14.27 -13.79
N GLY A 122 -4.97 -15.40 -13.08
CA GLY A 122 -6.23 -16.07 -12.85
C GLY A 122 -7.15 -15.30 -11.89
N ALA A 123 -8.42 -15.68 -11.86
CA ALA A 123 -9.34 -15.11 -10.87
C ALA A 123 -8.89 -15.42 -9.42
N TYR A 124 -9.10 -14.46 -8.53
CA TYR A 124 -8.79 -14.58 -7.11
C TYR A 124 -7.28 -14.71 -6.81
N THR A 125 -6.43 -14.16 -7.68
CA THR A 125 -4.99 -14.11 -7.45
C THR A 125 -4.68 -13.17 -6.31
N GLY A 126 -4.21 -13.69 -5.17
CA GLY A 126 -3.90 -12.91 -3.99
C GLY A 126 -2.65 -12.04 -4.19
N VAL A 127 -2.75 -10.76 -3.84
CA VAL A 127 -1.60 -9.83 -3.83
C VAL A 127 -1.18 -9.54 -2.40
N ILE A 128 -2.11 -9.08 -1.55
CA ILE A 128 -1.98 -9.02 -0.09
C ILE A 128 -3.22 -9.70 0.47
N PHE A 129 -3.07 -10.86 1.05
CA PHE A 129 -4.20 -11.69 1.38
C PHE A 129 -4.11 -12.24 2.79
N SER A 130 -5.23 -12.35 3.48
CA SER A 130 -5.36 -13.03 4.76
C SER A 130 -6.43 -14.09 4.66
N ARG A 131 -6.09 -15.26 5.12
CA ARG A 131 -7.00 -16.39 5.32
C ARG A 131 -6.42 -17.25 6.41
N GLY A 132 -7.23 -17.84 7.24
CA GLY A 132 -6.75 -18.74 8.27
C GLY A 132 -6.06 -19.99 7.72
N PRO A 133 -5.47 -20.81 8.58
CA PRO A 133 -4.66 -21.93 8.16
C PRO A 133 -5.41 -22.89 7.25
N TYR A 134 -4.67 -23.50 6.36
CA TYR A 134 -5.12 -24.43 5.34
C TYR A 134 -6.11 -25.49 5.88
N GLY A 135 -7.26 -25.64 5.24
CA GLY A 135 -8.10 -26.84 5.40
C GLY A 135 -9.14 -26.81 6.52
N GLY A 136 -9.61 -25.68 6.98
CA GLY A 136 -10.66 -25.62 8.03
C GLY A 136 -10.70 -24.31 8.78
N SER A 137 -10.39 -23.25 8.08
CA SER A 137 -10.18 -21.95 8.66
C SER A 137 -11.45 -21.30 9.21
N THR A 138 -11.36 -20.85 10.45
CA THR A 138 -12.34 -19.94 11.06
C THR A 138 -12.10 -18.47 10.66
N VAL A 139 -11.01 -18.16 9.92
CA VAL A 139 -10.67 -16.82 9.45
C VAL A 139 -11.05 -16.70 7.99
N PRO A 140 -12.06 -15.88 7.67
CA PRO A 140 -12.54 -15.71 6.31
C PRO A 140 -11.52 -14.98 5.41
N ALA A 141 -11.58 -15.25 4.11
CA ALA A 141 -10.71 -14.62 3.13
C ALA A 141 -10.91 -13.11 3.09
N THR A 142 -9.79 -12.38 3.09
CA THR A 142 -9.76 -10.91 3.11
C THR A 142 -8.47 -10.41 2.47
N GLY A 143 -8.56 -9.36 1.68
CA GLY A 143 -7.38 -8.70 1.14
C GLY A 143 -7.57 -8.12 -0.26
N LEU A 144 -6.47 -7.65 -0.81
CA LEU A 144 -6.32 -7.16 -2.18
C LEU A 144 -5.96 -8.33 -3.09
N ASP A 145 -6.70 -8.49 -4.15
CA ASP A 145 -6.43 -9.50 -5.17
C ASP A 145 -6.55 -8.94 -6.60
N LEU A 146 -6.26 -9.78 -7.57
CA LEU A 146 -6.61 -9.57 -8.96
C LEU A 146 -7.73 -10.56 -9.33
N TYR A 147 -8.80 -10.01 -9.86
CA TYR A 147 -9.88 -10.75 -10.46
C TYR A 147 -9.54 -11.09 -11.92
N THR A 148 -10.49 -11.60 -12.71
CA THR A 148 -10.25 -11.95 -14.11
C THR A 148 -9.60 -10.83 -14.92
N SER A 149 -8.66 -11.19 -15.80
CA SER A 149 -7.95 -10.24 -16.68
C SER A 149 -7.18 -9.14 -15.96
N ASN A 150 -6.61 -9.42 -14.78
CA ASN A 150 -5.90 -8.47 -13.94
C ASN A 150 -6.77 -7.31 -13.41
N SER A 151 -8.08 -7.44 -13.35
CA SER A 151 -8.91 -6.42 -12.71
C SER A 151 -8.59 -6.33 -11.22
N VAL A 152 -8.36 -5.13 -10.71
CA VAL A 152 -8.16 -4.90 -9.27
C VAL A 152 -9.41 -5.35 -8.52
N GLY A 153 -9.26 -6.30 -7.62
CA GLY A 153 -10.33 -6.91 -6.84
C GLY A 153 -10.03 -6.92 -5.35
N TYR A 154 -10.95 -7.44 -4.57
CA TYR A 154 -10.76 -7.65 -3.15
C TYR A 154 -11.67 -8.75 -2.60
N HIS A 155 -11.19 -9.41 -1.56
CA HIS A 155 -12.01 -10.25 -0.71
C HIS A 155 -12.30 -9.55 0.61
N TRP A 156 -13.51 -9.77 1.16
CA TRP A 156 -13.85 -9.36 2.51
C TRP A 156 -14.85 -10.35 3.14
N ALA A 157 -14.42 -11.02 4.20
CA ALA A 157 -15.26 -11.94 4.99
C ALA A 157 -15.90 -13.08 4.16
N ASP A 158 -15.22 -13.59 3.11
CA ASP A 158 -15.77 -14.56 2.17
C ASP A 158 -17.12 -14.14 1.53
N ASN A 159 -17.43 -12.84 1.49
CA ASN A 159 -18.65 -12.33 0.90
C ASN A 159 -18.57 -12.36 -0.63
N GLY A 160 -19.50 -13.09 -1.28
CA GLY A 160 -19.55 -13.20 -2.74
C GLY A 160 -19.71 -11.89 -3.48
N ALA A 161 -20.34 -10.87 -2.88
CA ALA A 161 -20.46 -9.55 -3.45
C ALA A 161 -19.13 -8.76 -3.45
N THR A 162 -18.11 -9.24 -2.75
CA THR A 162 -16.77 -8.66 -2.77
C THR A 162 -15.84 -9.39 -3.72
N TYR A 163 -15.66 -10.70 -3.58
CA TYR A 163 -14.71 -11.46 -4.40
C TYR A 163 -15.17 -11.74 -5.85
N ASN A 164 -16.45 -11.60 -6.17
CA ASN A 164 -16.96 -11.66 -7.54
C ASN A 164 -17.13 -10.28 -8.20
N TRP A 165 -16.77 -9.21 -7.47
CA TRP A 165 -16.87 -7.87 -8.02
C TRP A 165 -15.73 -7.57 -8.99
N ASN A 166 -16.10 -7.10 -10.19
CA ASN A 166 -15.15 -6.65 -11.20
C ASN A 166 -15.09 -5.12 -11.20
N SER A 167 -13.96 -4.54 -10.80
CA SER A 167 -13.75 -3.09 -10.81
C SER A 167 -13.62 -2.50 -12.22
N ASN A 168 -13.32 -3.32 -13.23
CA ASN A 168 -12.89 -2.91 -14.57
C ASN A 168 -11.62 -2.05 -14.60
N LEU A 169 -10.82 -2.08 -13.55
CA LEU A 169 -9.50 -1.44 -13.47
C LEU A 169 -8.43 -2.50 -13.77
N TYR A 170 -8.06 -2.64 -15.01
CA TYR A 170 -7.17 -3.70 -15.48
C TYR A 170 -5.70 -3.29 -15.38
N VAL A 171 -4.93 -3.99 -14.55
CA VAL A 171 -3.50 -3.79 -14.38
C VAL A 171 -2.77 -4.29 -15.62
N PRO A 172 -1.98 -3.46 -16.32
CA PRO A 172 -1.24 -3.90 -17.50
C PRO A 172 -0.13 -4.89 -17.13
N ASN A 173 0.16 -5.83 -18.03
CA ASN A 173 1.31 -6.72 -17.90
C ASN A 173 2.61 -5.99 -18.22
N ASP A 174 3.68 -6.40 -17.57
CA ASP A 174 5.05 -5.91 -17.76
C ASP A 174 5.24 -4.41 -17.48
N GLU A 175 4.24 -3.77 -16.86
CA GLU A 175 4.28 -2.37 -16.44
C GLU A 175 4.09 -2.24 -14.93
N TRP A 176 4.77 -1.26 -14.33
CA TRP A 176 4.58 -0.96 -12.92
C TRP A 176 3.28 -0.20 -12.69
N SER A 177 2.53 -0.67 -11.73
CA SER A 177 1.32 0.01 -11.23
C SER A 177 1.26 -0.08 -9.72
N MET A 178 0.76 0.96 -9.07
CA MET A 178 0.31 0.88 -7.69
C MET A 178 -1.18 0.54 -7.70
N ILE A 179 -1.55 -0.54 -7.06
CA ILE A 179 -2.95 -0.94 -6.87
C ILE A 179 -3.32 -0.81 -5.40
N ALA A 180 -4.56 -0.44 -5.14
CA ALA A 180 -5.07 -0.36 -3.78
C ALA A 180 -6.55 -0.67 -3.70
N VAL A 181 -6.99 -1.04 -2.50
CA VAL A 181 -8.40 -1.02 -2.10
C VAL A 181 -8.54 -0.41 -0.71
N THR A 182 -9.45 0.56 -0.58
CA THR A 182 -9.89 1.08 0.71
C THR A 182 -11.26 0.51 1.04
N VAL A 183 -11.43 -0.01 2.27
CA VAL A 183 -12.65 -0.67 2.72
C VAL A 183 -13.18 0.06 3.94
N SER A 184 -14.38 0.61 3.82
CA SER A 184 -15.18 1.18 4.93
C SER A 184 -16.29 0.19 5.32
N ALA A 185 -17.13 0.55 6.29
CA ALA A 185 -18.24 -0.30 6.72
C ALA A 185 -19.26 -0.65 5.61
N THR A 186 -19.41 0.22 4.59
CA THR A 186 -20.46 0.08 3.57
C THR A 186 -19.96 0.26 2.13
N THR A 187 -18.69 0.58 1.93
CA THR A 187 -18.14 0.85 0.59
C THR A 187 -16.69 0.43 0.52
N ALA A 188 -16.31 -0.21 -0.57
CA ALA A 188 -14.91 -0.36 -0.96
C ALA A 188 -14.63 0.46 -2.21
N ILE A 189 -13.42 1.03 -2.31
CA ILE A 189 -12.95 1.74 -3.50
C ILE A 189 -11.64 1.10 -3.94
N ALA A 190 -11.62 0.55 -5.15
CA ALA A 190 -10.40 0.10 -5.81
C ALA A 190 -9.71 1.26 -6.53
N TYR A 191 -8.40 1.20 -6.58
CA TYR A 191 -7.53 2.19 -7.24
C TYR A 191 -6.54 1.48 -8.16
N LEU A 192 -6.36 2.03 -9.34
CA LEU A 192 -5.24 1.74 -10.25
C LEU A 192 -4.49 3.03 -10.50
N CYS A 193 -3.23 3.08 -10.10
CA CYS A 193 -2.35 4.23 -10.25
C CYS A 193 -1.14 3.84 -11.11
N ASN A 194 -0.98 4.45 -12.26
CA ASN A 194 0.09 4.17 -13.22
C ASN A 194 0.44 5.42 -14.04
N ALA A 195 1.12 5.26 -15.18
CA ALA A 195 1.47 6.36 -16.07
C ALA A 195 0.25 7.17 -16.56
N SER A 196 -0.93 6.55 -16.65
CA SER A 196 -2.17 7.23 -17.06
C SER A 196 -2.83 8.03 -15.93
N GLY A 197 -2.31 7.96 -14.70
CA GLY A 197 -2.83 8.65 -13.53
C GLY A 197 -3.53 7.72 -12.54
N VAL A 198 -4.52 8.23 -11.82
CA VAL A 198 -5.27 7.52 -10.77
C VAL A 198 -6.70 7.26 -11.25
N ALA A 199 -7.03 6.01 -11.48
CA ALA A 199 -8.39 5.55 -11.79
C ALA A 199 -9.00 4.88 -10.57
N THR A 200 -10.32 4.97 -10.40
CA THR A 200 -11.07 4.43 -9.25
C THR A 200 -12.35 3.73 -9.68
N ALA A 201 -12.75 2.75 -8.89
CA ALA A 201 -14.05 2.10 -8.99
C ALA A 201 -14.58 1.77 -7.59
N SER A 202 -15.89 1.86 -7.37
CA SER A 202 -16.49 1.65 -6.06
C SER A 202 -17.44 0.45 -6.04
N ASN A 203 -17.43 -0.29 -4.93
CA ASN A 203 -18.37 -1.35 -4.62
C ASN A 203 -19.11 -1.01 -3.33
N THR A 204 -20.43 -0.90 -3.40
CA THR A 204 -21.28 -0.59 -2.23
C THR A 204 -21.83 -1.89 -1.66
N VAL A 205 -21.25 -2.34 -0.55
CA VAL A 205 -21.61 -3.56 0.16
C VAL A 205 -21.23 -3.42 1.64
N THR A 206 -22.00 -4.03 2.54
CA THR A 206 -21.68 -4.03 3.96
C THR A 206 -20.49 -4.94 4.25
N HIS A 207 -19.53 -4.43 5.03
CA HIS A 207 -18.32 -5.14 5.43
C HIS A 207 -18.36 -5.48 6.93
N ALA A 208 -18.21 -6.77 7.25
CA ALA A 208 -18.17 -7.24 8.63
C ALA A 208 -16.79 -6.94 9.27
N THR A 209 -16.76 -6.84 10.60
CA THR A 209 -15.50 -6.82 11.36
C THR A 209 -14.84 -8.19 11.31
N LEU A 210 -13.53 -8.20 11.08
CA LEU A 210 -12.69 -9.38 10.99
C LEU A 210 -11.68 -9.43 12.12
N SER A 211 -11.23 -10.64 12.49
CA SER A 211 -10.20 -10.85 13.49
C SER A 211 -9.32 -12.04 13.12
N GLY A 212 -8.17 -12.16 13.79
CA GLY A 212 -7.26 -13.28 13.59
C GLY A 212 -6.50 -13.25 12.27
N LEU A 213 -6.38 -12.07 11.63
CA LEU A 213 -5.74 -11.94 10.33
C LEU A 213 -4.22 -12.03 10.44
N ASN A 214 -3.61 -12.74 9.48
CA ASN A 214 -2.19 -12.73 9.15
C ASN A 214 -2.09 -12.56 7.62
N PHE A 215 -1.02 -11.92 7.14
CA PHE A 215 -0.95 -11.55 5.73
C PHE A 215 0.00 -12.44 4.96
N PHE A 216 -0.44 -12.84 3.78
CA PHE A 216 0.34 -13.51 2.75
C PHE A 216 0.49 -12.55 1.58
N ILE A 217 1.69 -12.48 1.03
CA ILE A 217 2.00 -11.65 -0.14
C ILE A 217 2.21 -12.58 -1.31
N ALA A 218 1.63 -12.20 -2.46
CA ALA A 218 1.69 -12.91 -3.72
C ALA A 218 0.87 -14.21 -3.80
N CYS A 219 -0.07 -14.46 -2.89
CA CYS A 219 -1.02 -15.57 -3.06
C CYS A 219 -2.29 -15.45 -2.20
N ASP A 220 -3.34 -16.16 -2.60
CA ASP A 220 -4.36 -16.67 -1.67
C ASP A 220 -3.80 -17.97 -1.05
N PRO A 221 -3.58 -18.03 0.28
CA PRO A 221 -2.96 -19.19 0.92
C PRO A 221 -3.79 -20.47 0.84
N SER A 222 -5.06 -20.39 0.44
CA SER A 222 -5.88 -21.59 0.19
C SER A 222 -5.40 -22.37 -1.05
N SER A 223 -4.68 -21.74 -1.96
CA SER A 223 -4.08 -22.37 -3.13
C SER A 223 -2.85 -21.62 -3.62
N LYS A 224 -1.72 -21.85 -2.95
CA LYS A 224 -0.43 -21.21 -3.25
C LYS A 224 0.08 -21.43 -4.68
N ALA A 225 -0.46 -22.41 -5.39
CA ALA A 225 -0.07 -22.68 -6.78
C ALA A 225 -0.99 -21.98 -7.79
N SER A 226 -2.32 -22.18 -7.69
CA SER A 226 -3.26 -21.71 -8.72
C SER A 226 -3.78 -20.27 -8.48
N ARG A 227 -3.60 -19.73 -7.27
CA ARG A 227 -3.99 -18.38 -6.90
C ARG A 227 -2.78 -17.52 -6.49
N ALA A 228 -1.61 -17.90 -7.01
CA ALA A 228 -0.38 -17.15 -6.84
C ALA A 228 -0.30 -16.02 -7.85
N PHE A 229 0.18 -14.87 -7.40
CA PHE A 229 0.56 -13.78 -8.28
C PHE A 229 1.87 -14.13 -9.00
N THR A 230 1.87 -14.00 -10.32
CA THR A 230 3.06 -14.21 -11.17
C THR A 230 3.55 -12.87 -11.71
N GLY A 231 4.73 -12.45 -11.26
CA GLY A 231 5.29 -11.14 -11.57
C GLY A 231 6.09 -10.57 -10.42
N LYS A 232 6.26 -9.25 -10.39
CA LYS A 232 7.07 -8.56 -9.38
C LYS A 232 6.20 -7.77 -8.41
N ILE A 233 6.55 -7.80 -7.12
CA ILE A 233 5.99 -6.95 -6.08
C ILE A 233 7.15 -6.21 -5.41
N ALA A 234 7.05 -4.87 -5.34
CA ALA A 234 8.05 -4.02 -4.73
C ALA A 234 7.67 -3.59 -3.32
N THR A 235 6.39 -3.32 -3.08
CA THR A 235 5.89 -2.94 -1.76
C THR A 235 4.54 -3.58 -1.49
N ALA A 236 4.26 -3.83 -0.20
CA ALA A 236 2.96 -4.22 0.30
C ALA A 236 2.68 -3.46 1.60
N MET A 237 1.55 -2.75 1.65
CA MET A 237 1.14 -1.95 2.81
C MET A 237 -0.28 -2.32 3.22
N VAL A 238 -0.51 -2.35 4.54
CA VAL A 238 -1.84 -2.51 5.13
C VAL A 238 -2.05 -1.45 6.19
N TYR A 239 -3.18 -0.76 6.12
CA TYR A 239 -3.65 0.18 7.14
C TYR A 239 -4.92 -0.38 7.79
N SER A 240 -5.11 -0.10 9.08
CA SER A 240 -6.33 -0.48 9.82
C SER A 240 -7.50 0.50 9.65
N ASN A 241 -7.36 1.47 8.75
CA ASN A 241 -8.43 2.41 8.38
C ASN A 241 -8.57 2.52 6.86
N ALA A 242 -9.72 3.00 6.40
CA ALA A 242 -9.92 3.39 5.02
C ALA A 242 -9.25 4.76 4.78
N LEU A 243 -8.16 4.77 4.02
CA LEU A 243 -7.49 5.99 3.59
C LEU A 243 -8.37 6.74 2.58
N THR A 244 -8.18 8.06 2.51
CA THR A 244 -8.84 8.89 1.50
C THR A 244 -8.17 8.74 0.12
N GLN A 245 -8.87 9.13 -0.94
CA GLN A 245 -8.25 9.20 -2.29
C GLN A 245 -7.04 10.13 -2.31
N ALA A 246 -7.05 11.20 -1.53
CA ALA A 246 -5.91 12.11 -1.43
C ALA A 246 -4.69 11.40 -0.81
N ASP A 247 -4.88 10.56 0.22
CA ASP A 247 -3.81 9.77 0.82
C ASP A 247 -3.22 8.77 -0.19
N ILE A 248 -4.08 8.04 -0.93
CA ILE A 248 -3.65 7.11 -1.99
C ILE A 248 -2.84 7.84 -3.07
N THR A 249 -3.32 9.01 -3.51
CA THR A 249 -2.62 9.84 -4.50
C THR A 249 -1.28 10.34 -3.97
N ASN A 250 -1.20 10.72 -2.70
CA ASN A 250 0.05 11.14 -2.05
C ASN A 250 1.06 9.98 -1.96
N ILE A 251 0.61 8.78 -1.58
CA ILE A 251 1.47 7.58 -1.54
C ILE A 251 2.01 7.28 -2.95
N PHE A 252 1.15 7.29 -3.96
CA PHE A 252 1.55 7.11 -5.36
C PHE A 252 2.62 8.13 -5.77
N ASN A 253 2.36 9.43 -5.55
CA ASN A 253 3.27 10.50 -5.91
C ASN A 253 4.61 10.45 -5.15
N ALA A 254 4.61 9.94 -3.91
CA ALA A 254 5.84 9.77 -3.12
C ALA A 254 6.73 8.65 -3.66
N GLN A 255 6.16 7.66 -4.34
CA GLN A 255 6.88 6.44 -4.71
C GLN A 255 7.09 6.25 -6.22
N LYS A 256 6.25 6.84 -7.07
CA LYS A 256 6.20 6.57 -8.52
C LYS A 256 7.52 6.77 -9.26
N ALA A 257 8.36 7.72 -8.83
CA ALA A 257 9.65 8.00 -9.46
C ALA A 257 10.61 6.79 -9.40
N ALA A 258 10.51 5.95 -8.37
CA ALA A 258 11.30 4.72 -8.26
C ALA A 258 10.92 3.67 -9.33
N PHE A 259 9.77 3.83 -9.96
CA PHE A 259 9.21 2.92 -10.98
C PHE A 259 9.19 3.54 -12.38
N GLY A 260 9.82 4.72 -12.56
CA GLY A 260 9.90 5.41 -13.86
C GLY A 260 8.62 6.13 -14.28
N LEU A 261 7.75 6.49 -13.31
CA LEU A 261 6.46 7.14 -13.54
C LEU A 261 6.44 8.60 -13.08
#